data_dfd9aeb2cef71d02208d5d3db5c57d3f
#
_entry.id   dfd9aeb2cef71d02208d5d3db5c57d3f
#
_cell.length_a   1.000
_cell.length_b   1.000
_cell.length_c   1.000
_cell.angle_alpha   90.00
_cell.angle_beta   90.00
_cell.angle_gamma   90.00
#
_symmetry.space_group_name_H-M   'P 1'
#
loop_
_entity.id
_entity.type
_entity.pdbx_description
1 polymer ?
#
loop_
_entity_poly.entity_id
_entity_poly.type
_entity_poly.pdbx_seq_one_letter_code
_entity_poly.pdbx_strand_id
1 'polypeptide(L)'
;RDVERSRGLGDVYKRQILDCKVDKDKEIMKTAPKTIDYLNEESKERFEKVKEYLEIMQVEYVVDPSVVRGLDYYNHTVFEIEADIEGFGAQNVIGGGGRYNNMVEQLGGPSTPAIGFAAGFDRLMIALEKEGKLPKIDNSVDLFLLYVNEDEKKYAAYLTNELRMSGFIVETDYLARSLKAGFKQADRLNSKFTIVLNSDDLKNNEVKVKNNKTREEELVS
;
A
#
# COMPACT_ATOMS: atom_id res chain seq x y z
N ARG A 1 34.68 -7.44 -6.67
CA ARG A 1 33.92 -6.39 -7.35
C ARG A 1 33.26 -5.43 -6.35
N ASP A 2 32.80 -5.92 -5.21
CA ASP A 2 32.11 -5.11 -4.20
C ASP A 2 33.07 -4.28 -3.33
N VAL A 3 34.32 -4.73 -3.17
CA VAL A 3 35.37 -4.01 -2.45
C VAL A 3 35.83 -2.73 -3.20
N GLU A 4 35.79 -2.72 -4.52
CA GLU A 4 36.10 -1.51 -5.33
C GLU A 4 34.99 -0.46 -5.26
N ARG A 5 33.71 -0.87 -5.14
CA ARG A 5 32.60 0.06 -4.95
C ARG A 5 32.62 0.75 -3.58
N SER A 6 33.14 0.09 -2.55
CA SER A 6 33.23 0.66 -1.20
C SER A 6 34.32 1.72 -1.04
N ARG A 7 35.31 1.79 -1.93
CA ARG A 7 36.45 2.74 -1.84
C ARG A 7 36.12 4.19 -2.20
N GLY A 8 34.96 4.47 -2.82
CA GLY A 8 34.59 5.82 -3.24
C GLY A 8 33.26 6.31 -2.69
N LEU A 9 32.57 5.49 -1.91
CA LEU A 9 31.22 5.79 -1.42
C LEU A 9 31.31 6.03 0.10
N GLY A 10 30.70 7.11 0.58
CA GLY A 10 30.77 7.59 1.95
C GLY A 10 30.37 6.57 3.02
N ASP A 11 30.37 6.95 4.28
CA ASP A 11 30.20 6.10 5.46
C ASP A 11 28.93 5.23 5.48
N VAL A 12 27.90 5.59 4.72
CA VAL A 12 26.67 4.82 4.57
C VAL A 12 26.95 3.42 3.97
N TYR A 13 27.81 3.33 2.97
CA TYR A 13 28.15 2.07 2.33
C TYR A 13 29.08 1.20 3.16
N LYS A 14 29.91 1.80 4.02
CA LYS A 14 30.78 1.05 4.92
C LYS A 14 29.99 0.27 5.96
N ARG A 15 28.85 0.79 6.40
CA ARG A 15 27.98 0.11 7.36
C ARG A 15 27.21 -1.06 6.75
N GLN A 16 26.97 -1.06 5.44
CA GLN A 16 26.28 -2.16 4.74
C GLN A 16 27.07 -3.47 4.73
N ILE A 17 28.37 -3.44 5.05
CA ILE A 17 29.14 -4.67 5.22
C ILE A 17 28.63 -5.52 6.39
N LEU A 18 27.98 -4.87 7.39
CA LEU A 18 27.37 -5.54 8.53
C LEU A 18 26.12 -6.38 8.13
N ASP A 19 25.45 -5.98 7.04
CA ASP A 19 24.28 -6.70 6.46
C ASP A 19 24.69 -7.51 5.21
N CYS A 20 25.97 -7.86 5.07
CA CYS A 20 26.42 -8.63 3.92
C CYS A 20 25.87 -10.06 3.96
N LYS A 21 25.24 -10.50 2.86
CA LYS A 21 24.60 -11.82 2.74
C LYS A 21 25.55 -12.89 2.22
N VAL A 22 26.80 -12.54 1.91
CA VAL A 22 27.85 -13.48 1.47
C VAL A 22 28.34 -14.28 2.66
N ASP A 23 28.28 -15.60 2.60
CA ASP A 23 28.60 -16.46 3.75
C ASP A 23 30.02 -16.28 4.28
N LYS A 24 30.99 -16.04 3.40
CA LYS A 24 32.39 -15.73 3.79
C LYS A 24 32.49 -14.45 4.61
N ASP A 25 31.74 -13.44 4.27
CA ASP A 25 31.75 -12.16 4.96
C ASP A 25 30.99 -12.28 6.30
N LYS A 26 29.91 -13.07 6.34
CA LYS A 26 29.21 -13.37 7.61
C LYS A 26 30.12 -14.02 8.65
N GLU A 27 31.00 -14.93 8.24
CA GLU A 27 31.98 -15.56 9.17
C GLU A 27 32.94 -14.51 9.76
N ILE A 28 33.43 -13.58 8.92
CA ILE A 28 34.31 -12.49 9.38
C ILE A 28 33.52 -11.56 10.32
N MET A 29 32.28 -11.28 10.01
CA MET A 29 31.42 -10.37 10.78
C MET A 29 31.03 -10.93 12.16
N LYS A 30 31.09 -12.25 12.39
CA LYS A 30 30.84 -12.84 13.71
C LYS A 30 31.81 -12.33 14.79
N THR A 31 33.04 -11.99 14.40
CA THR A 31 34.09 -11.48 15.29
C THR A 31 34.26 -9.96 15.24
N ALA A 32 33.47 -9.28 14.37
CA ALA A 32 33.53 -7.83 14.25
C ALA A 32 32.95 -7.12 15.49
N PRO A 33 33.53 -5.97 15.88
CA PRO A 33 32.95 -5.15 16.95
C PRO A 33 31.50 -4.76 16.61
N LYS A 34 30.60 -4.90 17.57
CA LYS A 34 29.17 -4.54 17.43
C LYS A 34 28.93 -3.16 18.02
N THR A 35 28.14 -2.35 17.39
CA THR A 35 27.82 -1.00 17.87
C THR A 35 27.27 -1.00 19.30
N ILE A 36 26.48 -2.03 19.63
CA ILE A 36 25.87 -2.17 20.97
C ILE A 36 26.90 -2.29 22.09
N ASP A 37 28.10 -2.82 21.79
CA ASP A 37 29.17 -3.03 22.78
C ASP A 37 29.90 -1.71 23.13
N TYR A 38 29.67 -0.64 22.36
CA TYR A 38 30.33 0.66 22.47
C TYR A 38 29.39 1.81 22.81
N LEU A 39 28.20 1.50 23.28
CA LEU A 39 27.24 2.52 23.70
C LEU A 39 27.77 3.27 24.93
N ASN A 40 27.63 4.59 24.93
CA ASN A 40 27.84 5.37 26.15
C ASN A 40 26.65 5.12 27.12
N GLU A 41 26.82 5.52 28.39
CA GLU A 41 25.84 5.25 29.43
C GLU A 41 24.46 5.83 29.08
N GLU A 42 24.38 7.04 28.53
CA GLU A 42 23.11 7.67 28.12
C GLU A 42 22.39 6.84 27.05
N SER A 43 23.09 6.38 26.02
CA SER A 43 22.53 5.57 24.94
C SER A 43 22.10 4.20 25.43
N LYS A 44 22.86 3.62 26.34
CA LYS A 44 22.53 2.33 26.97
C LYS A 44 21.27 2.44 27.83
N GLU A 45 21.21 3.42 28.71
CA GLU A 45 20.03 3.67 29.53
C GLU A 45 18.78 3.91 28.67
N ARG A 46 18.91 4.69 27.63
CA ARG A 46 17.81 4.94 26.67
C ARG A 46 17.35 3.65 25.99
N PHE A 47 18.28 2.82 25.57
CA PHE A 47 17.96 1.57 24.88
C PHE A 47 17.28 0.57 25.81
N GLU A 48 17.74 0.47 27.09
CA GLU A 48 17.06 -0.34 28.10
C GLU A 48 15.61 0.12 28.34
N LYS A 49 15.39 1.45 28.42
CA LYS A 49 14.00 1.99 28.54
C LYS A 49 13.13 1.64 27.33
N VAL A 50 13.69 1.63 26.12
CA VAL A 50 12.92 1.21 24.92
C VAL A 50 12.47 -0.23 25.06
N LYS A 51 13.36 -1.12 25.49
CA LYS A 51 13.03 -2.55 25.71
C LYS A 51 11.97 -2.72 26.80
N GLU A 52 12.10 -2.02 27.92
CA GLU A 52 11.13 -2.03 29.01
C GLU A 52 9.73 -1.63 28.53
N TYR A 53 9.62 -0.57 27.71
CA TYR A 53 8.33 -0.16 27.14
C TYR A 53 7.76 -1.18 26.15
N LEU A 54 8.58 -1.80 25.32
CA LEU A 54 8.14 -2.87 24.43
C LEU A 54 7.57 -4.06 25.22
N GLU A 55 8.23 -4.45 26.32
CA GLU A 55 7.76 -5.49 27.22
C GLU A 55 6.43 -5.14 27.90
N ILE A 56 6.30 -3.92 28.41
CA ILE A 56 5.03 -3.43 29.00
C ILE A 56 3.89 -3.43 27.97
N MET A 57 4.18 -3.08 26.73
CA MET A 57 3.23 -3.09 25.63
C MET A 57 3.00 -4.49 25.03
N GLN A 58 3.69 -5.52 25.52
CA GLN A 58 3.64 -6.88 25.01
C GLN A 58 3.99 -7.00 23.53
N VAL A 59 4.93 -6.16 23.06
CA VAL A 59 5.47 -6.22 21.73
C VAL A 59 6.68 -7.16 21.71
N GLU A 60 6.58 -8.24 20.95
CA GLU A 60 7.72 -9.15 20.74
C GLU A 60 8.80 -8.48 19.92
N TYR A 61 10.05 -8.62 20.36
CA TYR A 61 11.20 -8.06 19.64
C TYR A 61 12.44 -8.93 19.80
N VAL A 62 13.36 -8.76 18.86
CA VAL A 62 14.69 -9.35 18.90
C VAL A 62 15.73 -8.24 18.83
N VAL A 63 16.72 -8.28 19.73
CA VAL A 63 17.85 -7.36 19.65
C VAL A 63 18.88 -7.94 18.68
N ASP A 64 18.95 -7.36 17.50
CA ASP A 64 19.92 -7.73 16.48
C ASP A 64 20.95 -6.60 16.28
N PRO A 65 22.19 -6.78 16.74
CA PRO A 65 23.25 -5.78 16.59
C PRO A 65 23.78 -5.65 15.15
N SER A 66 23.32 -6.48 14.22
CA SER A 66 23.68 -6.41 12.80
C SER A 66 22.76 -5.52 11.99
N VAL A 67 21.62 -5.10 12.54
CA VAL A 67 20.69 -4.21 11.84
C VAL A 67 21.34 -2.88 11.49
N VAL A 68 21.42 -2.60 10.21
CA VAL A 68 21.97 -1.35 9.66
C VAL A 68 20.98 -0.73 8.69
N ARG A 69 20.62 0.53 8.94
CA ARG A 69 19.77 1.30 8.02
C ARG A 69 20.62 2.04 6.99
N GLY A 70 20.11 2.10 5.76
CA GLY A 70 20.79 2.75 4.62
C GLY A 70 20.84 4.30 4.69
N LEU A 71 20.34 4.90 5.76
CA LEU A 71 20.29 6.35 5.94
C LEU A 71 21.20 6.76 7.12
N ASP A 72 22.00 7.78 6.93
CA ASP A 72 23.05 8.20 7.86
C ASP A 72 22.57 9.20 8.94
N TYR A 73 21.36 9.69 8.82
CA TYR A 73 20.75 10.62 9.78
C TYR A 73 20.25 9.94 11.07
N TYR A 74 20.18 8.61 11.10
CA TYR A 74 19.77 7.92 12.31
C TYR A 74 20.81 8.02 13.41
N ASN A 75 20.33 8.31 14.61
CA ASN A 75 21.09 8.23 15.84
C ASN A 75 20.27 7.50 16.90
N HIS A 76 20.89 6.81 17.85
CA HIS A 76 20.27 5.95 18.85
C HIS A 76 19.57 4.73 18.22
N THR A 77 18.30 4.46 18.61
CA THR A 77 17.58 3.24 18.24
C THR A 77 17.17 3.24 16.77
N VAL A 78 17.43 2.16 16.08
CA VAL A 78 16.88 1.81 14.77
C VAL A 78 16.12 0.50 14.90
N PHE A 79 15.15 0.28 14.03
CA PHE A 79 14.35 -0.94 14.03
C PHE A 79 13.93 -1.34 12.62
N GLU A 80 13.66 -2.62 12.46
CA GLU A 80 13.02 -3.21 11.29
C GLU A 80 11.78 -3.99 11.71
N ILE A 81 10.82 -4.06 10.83
CA ILE A 81 9.60 -4.85 10.98
C ILE A 81 9.72 -5.98 9.97
N GLU A 82 9.87 -7.18 10.48
CA GLU A 82 9.96 -8.38 9.68
C GLU A 82 8.64 -9.14 9.66
N ALA A 83 8.30 -9.73 8.52
CA ALA A 83 7.18 -10.62 8.38
C ALA A 83 7.70 -12.05 8.18
N ASP A 84 7.38 -12.92 9.13
CA ASP A 84 7.69 -14.35 9.01
C ASP A 84 6.61 -15.02 8.15
N ILE A 85 6.79 -14.95 6.83
CA ILE A 85 5.81 -15.44 5.85
C ILE A 85 6.50 -16.42 4.92
N GLU A 86 5.92 -17.59 4.77
CA GLU A 86 6.41 -18.62 3.87
C GLU A 86 6.57 -18.10 2.43
N GLY A 87 7.77 -18.29 1.87
CA GLY A 87 8.11 -17.86 0.51
C GLY A 87 8.49 -16.38 0.36
N PHE A 88 8.65 -15.61 1.45
CA PHE A 88 9.24 -14.25 1.42
C PHE A 88 10.76 -14.28 1.28
N GLY A 89 11.39 -15.39 1.68
CA GLY A 89 12.84 -15.59 1.60
C GLY A 89 13.62 -14.56 2.43
N ALA A 90 14.76 -14.15 1.92
CA ALA A 90 15.64 -13.19 2.60
C ALA A 90 15.16 -11.72 2.55
N GLN A 91 13.97 -11.46 2.02
CA GLN A 91 13.38 -10.11 1.88
C GLN A 91 12.15 -9.94 2.78
N ASN A 92 12.20 -10.48 3.98
CA ASN A 92 11.12 -10.47 4.96
C ASN A 92 10.87 -9.09 5.61
N VAL A 93 11.75 -8.12 5.44
CA VAL A 93 11.59 -6.77 6.01
C VAL A 93 10.52 -6.01 5.24
N ILE A 94 9.40 -5.73 5.90
CA ILE A 94 8.26 -4.98 5.35
C ILE A 94 8.30 -3.49 5.68
N GLY A 95 9.09 -3.09 6.69
CA GLY A 95 9.24 -1.70 7.07
C GLY A 95 10.38 -1.51 8.05
N GLY A 96 10.67 -0.27 8.36
CA GLY A 96 11.65 0.04 9.38
C GLY A 96 11.87 1.53 9.55
N GLY A 97 12.53 1.88 10.62
CA GLY A 97 12.73 3.26 10.97
C GLY A 97 13.79 3.44 12.07
N GLY A 98 13.74 4.59 12.69
CA GLY A 98 14.65 4.89 13.79
C GLY A 98 14.54 6.33 14.26
N ARG A 99 15.38 6.66 15.23
CA ARG A 99 15.48 7.97 15.83
C ARG A 99 16.48 8.85 15.09
N TYR A 100 16.15 10.11 14.88
CA TYR A 100 16.98 11.09 14.15
C TYR A 100 16.88 12.49 14.78
N ASN A 101 17.44 12.64 15.99
CA ASN A 101 17.32 13.85 16.79
C ASN A 101 17.97 15.10 16.17
N ASN A 102 18.98 14.91 15.31
CA ASN A 102 19.79 16.02 14.79
C ASN A 102 19.30 16.53 13.42
N MET A 103 18.35 15.86 12.78
CA MET A 103 17.96 16.16 11.41
C MET A 103 17.34 17.54 11.26
N VAL A 104 16.47 17.95 12.19
CA VAL A 104 15.79 19.24 12.13
C VAL A 104 16.80 20.37 12.27
N GLU A 105 17.76 20.23 13.18
CA GLU A 105 18.85 21.21 13.40
C GLU A 105 19.79 21.29 12.19
N GLN A 106 20.15 20.16 11.58
CA GLN A 106 20.97 20.12 10.35
C GLN A 106 20.28 20.80 9.16
N LEU A 107 18.96 20.85 9.15
CA LEU A 107 18.15 21.55 8.15
C LEU A 107 17.87 23.02 8.51
N GLY A 108 18.48 23.55 9.58
CA GLY A 108 18.37 24.94 10.00
C GLY A 108 17.19 25.24 10.93
N GLY A 109 16.51 24.21 11.44
CA GLY A 109 15.45 24.35 12.45
C GLY A 109 15.99 24.29 13.89
N PRO A 110 15.11 24.43 14.90
CA PRO A 110 15.48 24.24 16.30
C PRO A 110 15.84 22.77 16.57
N SER A 111 16.66 22.53 17.60
CA SER A 111 16.97 21.17 18.06
C SER A 111 15.68 20.44 18.48
N THR A 112 15.28 19.46 17.70
CA THR A 112 13.99 18.76 17.85
C THR A 112 14.18 17.26 17.73
N PRO A 113 14.00 16.49 18.82
CA PRO A 113 14.03 15.05 18.76
C PRO A 113 12.94 14.50 17.84
N ALA A 114 13.31 13.56 16.97
CA ALA A 114 12.37 12.97 16.04
C ALA A 114 12.59 11.46 15.90
N ILE A 115 11.50 10.76 15.61
CA ILE A 115 11.47 9.34 15.26
C ILE A 115 10.50 9.15 14.09
N GLY A 116 10.79 8.25 13.20
CA GLY A 116 9.90 7.92 12.10
C GLY A 116 10.17 6.56 11.52
N PHE A 117 9.28 6.13 10.65
CA PHE A 117 9.42 4.87 9.92
C PHE A 117 8.82 4.98 8.53
N ALA A 118 9.20 4.03 7.68
CA ALA A 118 8.57 3.80 6.39
C ALA A 118 8.27 2.31 6.23
N ALA A 119 7.15 2.00 5.59
CA ALA A 119 6.78 0.65 5.21
C ALA A 119 6.72 0.52 3.69
N GLY A 120 7.12 -0.65 3.18
CA GLY A 120 6.98 -0.98 1.76
C GLY A 120 5.55 -1.41 1.46
N PHE A 121 4.75 -0.54 0.84
CA PHE A 121 3.35 -0.82 0.54
C PHE A 121 3.19 -2.11 -0.27
N ASP A 122 3.95 -2.27 -1.36
CA ASP A 122 3.88 -3.48 -2.20
C ASP A 122 4.25 -4.74 -1.41
N ARG A 123 5.26 -4.66 -0.53
CA ARG A 123 5.64 -5.79 0.34
C ARG A 123 4.54 -6.14 1.33
N LEU A 124 3.89 -5.13 1.91
CA LEU A 124 2.76 -5.34 2.80
C LEU A 124 1.59 -6.01 2.06
N MET A 125 1.29 -5.57 0.83
CA MET A 125 0.24 -6.17 0.01
C MET A 125 0.55 -7.64 -0.32
N ILE A 126 1.79 -7.95 -0.70
CA ILE A 126 2.21 -9.34 -0.96
C ILE A 126 2.12 -10.19 0.31
N ALA A 127 2.50 -9.62 1.46
CA ALA A 127 2.38 -10.28 2.75
C ALA A 127 0.92 -10.64 3.07
N LEU A 128 0.02 -9.68 2.94
CA LEU A 128 -1.42 -9.87 3.16
C LEU A 128 -2.03 -10.88 2.18
N GLU A 129 -1.58 -10.88 0.92
CA GLU A 129 -2.03 -11.85 -0.08
C GLU A 129 -1.64 -13.27 0.32
N LYS A 130 -0.39 -13.50 0.69
CA LYS A 130 0.12 -14.81 1.12
C LYS A 130 -0.56 -15.33 2.38
N GLU A 131 -0.88 -14.44 3.31
CA GLU A 131 -1.65 -14.75 4.52
C GLU A 131 -3.15 -14.92 4.26
N GLY A 132 -3.63 -14.69 3.02
CA GLY A 132 -5.05 -14.73 2.69
C GLY A 132 -5.88 -13.64 3.40
N LYS A 133 -5.22 -12.56 3.83
CA LYS A 133 -5.80 -11.45 4.58
C LYS A 133 -6.09 -10.20 3.74
N LEU A 134 -5.92 -10.29 2.42
CA LEU A 134 -6.33 -9.19 1.55
C LEU A 134 -7.84 -8.96 1.67
N PRO A 135 -8.28 -7.71 1.84
CA PRO A 135 -9.69 -7.40 1.82
C PRO A 135 -10.27 -7.77 0.45
N LYS A 136 -11.40 -8.47 0.45
CA LYS A 136 -12.15 -8.70 -0.79
C LYS A 136 -12.76 -7.36 -1.21
N ILE A 137 -12.20 -6.76 -2.23
CA ILE A 137 -12.76 -5.55 -2.82
C ILE A 137 -13.87 -5.99 -3.76
N ASP A 138 -15.10 -5.57 -3.46
CA ASP A 138 -16.23 -5.70 -4.41
C ASP A 138 -16.07 -4.61 -5.48
N ASN A 139 -15.57 -5.02 -6.64
CA ASN A 139 -15.42 -4.16 -7.81
C ASN A 139 -16.71 -4.14 -8.67
N SER A 140 -17.83 -4.63 -8.14
CA SER A 140 -19.08 -4.58 -8.87
C SER A 140 -19.57 -3.14 -9.04
N VAL A 141 -20.18 -2.88 -10.20
CA VAL A 141 -20.84 -1.62 -10.50
C VAL A 141 -22.30 -1.76 -10.09
N ASP A 142 -22.86 -0.76 -9.41
CA ASP A 142 -24.29 -0.82 -9.05
C ASP A 142 -25.16 -0.70 -10.30
N LEU A 143 -24.84 0.25 -11.17
CA LEU A 143 -25.63 0.57 -12.35
C LEU A 143 -24.75 0.76 -13.58
N PHE A 144 -25.14 0.14 -14.69
CA PHE A 144 -24.53 0.37 -16.00
C PHE A 144 -25.55 1.01 -16.94
N LEU A 145 -25.26 2.20 -17.45
CA LEU A 145 -26.16 2.94 -18.35
C LEU A 145 -25.79 2.67 -19.81
N LEU A 146 -26.80 2.29 -20.58
CA LEU A 146 -26.76 2.16 -22.02
C LEU A 146 -27.69 3.18 -22.64
N TYR A 147 -27.36 3.67 -23.82
CA TYR A 147 -28.15 4.57 -24.61
C TYR A 147 -28.18 4.10 -26.07
N VAL A 148 -29.24 4.48 -26.80
CA VAL A 148 -29.46 4.04 -28.18
C VAL A 148 -28.90 5.04 -29.19
N ASN A 149 -29.07 6.34 -28.95
CA ASN A 149 -28.70 7.42 -29.87
C ASN A 149 -27.93 8.54 -29.15
N GLU A 150 -27.43 9.53 -29.89
CA GLU A 150 -26.65 10.65 -29.32
C GLU A 150 -27.49 11.57 -28.40
N ASP A 151 -28.78 11.65 -28.58
CA ASP A 151 -29.63 12.47 -27.71
C ASP A 151 -29.77 11.84 -26.32
N GLU A 152 -29.96 10.51 -26.26
CA GLU A 152 -29.98 9.78 -24.98
C GLU A 152 -28.63 9.77 -24.31
N LYS A 153 -27.53 9.87 -25.06
CA LYS A 153 -26.18 9.97 -24.51
C LYS A 153 -25.99 11.18 -23.60
N LYS A 154 -26.58 12.33 -23.97
CA LYS A 154 -26.54 13.53 -23.12
C LYS A 154 -27.30 13.29 -21.82
N TYR A 155 -28.44 12.63 -21.90
CA TYR A 155 -29.23 12.27 -20.72
C TYR A 155 -28.51 11.20 -19.87
N ALA A 156 -27.87 10.23 -20.52
CA ALA A 156 -27.03 9.25 -19.81
C ALA A 156 -25.92 9.93 -19.01
N ALA A 157 -25.25 10.95 -19.56
CA ALA A 157 -24.24 11.71 -18.87
C ALA A 157 -24.81 12.44 -17.64
N TYR A 158 -25.96 13.09 -17.79
CA TYR A 158 -26.66 13.74 -16.69
C TYR A 158 -27.07 12.74 -15.59
N LEU A 159 -27.76 11.67 -15.97
CA LEU A 159 -28.24 10.66 -15.03
C LEU A 159 -27.07 9.92 -14.32
N THR A 160 -25.98 9.64 -15.04
CA THR A 160 -24.77 9.08 -14.44
C THR A 160 -24.24 9.98 -13.33
N ASN A 161 -24.20 11.29 -13.56
CA ASN A 161 -23.74 12.24 -12.56
C ASN A 161 -24.64 12.26 -11.33
N GLU A 162 -25.97 12.37 -11.53
CA GLU A 162 -26.94 12.41 -10.44
C GLU A 162 -26.88 11.14 -9.57
N LEU A 163 -26.78 9.97 -10.19
CA LEU A 163 -26.69 8.71 -9.48
C LEU A 163 -25.36 8.59 -8.72
N ARG A 164 -24.25 9.06 -9.30
CA ARG A 164 -22.94 9.11 -8.60
C ARG A 164 -22.98 10.06 -7.39
N MET A 165 -23.60 11.22 -7.54
CA MET A 165 -23.79 12.16 -6.44
C MET A 165 -24.68 11.58 -5.33
N SER A 166 -25.56 10.66 -5.67
CA SER A 166 -26.40 9.90 -4.72
C SER A 166 -25.66 8.70 -4.08
N GLY A 167 -24.39 8.49 -4.39
CA GLY A 167 -23.54 7.48 -3.76
C GLY A 167 -23.51 6.13 -4.47
N PHE A 168 -24.10 5.98 -5.65
CA PHE A 168 -24.03 4.76 -6.44
C PHE A 168 -22.73 4.67 -7.24
N ILE A 169 -22.22 3.45 -7.42
CA ILE A 169 -21.12 3.14 -8.34
C ILE A 169 -21.73 2.94 -9.72
N VAL A 170 -21.57 3.94 -10.58
CA VAL A 170 -22.23 3.98 -11.89
C VAL A 170 -21.22 4.06 -13.02
N GLU A 171 -21.42 3.22 -14.03
CA GLU A 171 -20.67 3.25 -15.29
C GLU A 171 -21.61 3.41 -16.48
N THR A 172 -21.07 3.94 -17.58
CA THR A 172 -21.81 4.10 -18.85
C THR A 172 -20.94 3.68 -20.03
N ASP A 173 -21.57 3.46 -21.17
CA ASP A 173 -20.85 3.13 -22.40
C ASP A 173 -20.28 4.38 -23.08
N TYR A 174 -19.01 4.68 -22.82
CA TYR A 174 -18.31 5.82 -23.43
C TYR A 174 -17.98 5.64 -24.93
N LEU A 175 -18.07 4.42 -25.46
CA LEU A 175 -17.62 4.09 -26.82
C LEU A 175 -18.77 3.94 -27.80
N ALA A 176 -20.00 4.25 -27.41
CA ALA A 176 -21.20 4.11 -28.24
C ALA A 176 -21.32 2.73 -28.92
N ARG A 177 -21.13 1.67 -28.15
CA ARG A 177 -21.21 0.29 -28.64
C ARG A 177 -22.67 -0.07 -28.95
N SER A 178 -22.86 -1.12 -29.74
CA SER A 178 -24.19 -1.70 -29.87
C SER A 178 -24.73 -2.19 -28.51
N LEU A 179 -26.02 -2.17 -28.30
CA LEU A 179 -26.66 -2.64 -27.06
C LEU A 179 -26.16 -4.03 -26.64
N LYS A 180 -25.99 -4.95 -27.61
CA LYS A 180 -25.47 -6.29 -27.34
C LYS A 180 -24.06 -6.24 -26.75
N ALA A 181 -23.19 -5.38 -27.25
CA ALA A 181 -21.83 -5.22 -26.73
C ALA A 181 -21.82 -4.47 -25.39
N GLY A 182 -22.74 -3.52 -25.21
CA GLY A 182 -22.97 -2.82 -23.95
C GLY A 182 -23.39 -3.77 -22.82
N PHE A 183 -24.34 -4.65 -23.07
CA PHE A 183 -24.73 -5.68 -22.09
C PHE A 183 -23.59 -6.63 -21.72
N LYS A 184 -22.76 -7.02 -22.69
CA LYS A 184 -21.53 -7.79 -22.36
C LYS A 184 -20.57 -7.01 -21.48
N GLN A 185 -20.48 -5.70 -21.66
CA GLN A 185 -19.64 -4.87 -20.82
C GLN A 185 -20.22 -4.74 -19.40
N ALA A 186 -21.53 -4.59 -19.26
CA ALA A 186 -22.21 -4.62 -17.97
C ALA A 186 -21.96 -5.93 -17.21
N ASP A 187 -22.08 -7.07 -17.91
CA ASP A 187 -21.79 -8.40 -17.34
C ASP A 187 -20.30 -8.50 -16.93
N ARG A 188 -19.37 -7.97 -17.73
CA ARG A 188 -17.92 -7.96 -17.41
C ARG A 188 -17.57 -7.14 -16.17
N LEU A 189 -18.31 -6.06 -15.95
CA LEU A 189 -18.17 -5.18 -14.81
C LEU A 189 -18.95 -5.67 -13.59
N ASN A 190 -19.57 -6.83 -13.66
CA ASN A 190 -20.46 -7.37 -12.63
C ASN A 190 -21.51 -6.35 -12.19
N SER A 191 -22.08 -5.60 -13.14
CA SER A 191 -23.09 -4.60 -12.82
C SER A 191 -24.33 -5.27 -12.24
N LYS A 192 -24.84 -4.72 -11.13
CA LYS A 192 -26.04 -5.25 -10.48
C LYS A 192 -27.28 -4.97 -11.33
N PHE A 193 -27.39 -3.76 -11.88
CA PHE A 193 -28.48 -3.34 -12.76
C PHE A 193 -27.94 -2.72 -14.05
N THR A 194 -28.70 -2.85 -15.11
CA THR A 194 -28.45 -2.14 -16.38
C THR A 194 -29.65 -1.28 -16.71
N ILE A 195 -29.42 0.00 -16.97
CA ILE A 195 -30.45 0.95 -17.43
C ILE A 195 -30.26 1.14 -18.93
N VAL A 196 -31.32 1.00 -19.69
CA VAL A 196 -31.34 1.29 -21.13
C VAL A 196 -32.17 2.54 -21.38
N LEU A 197 -31.51 3.56 -21.87
CA LEU A 197 -32.14 4.83 -22.24
C LEU A 197 -32.54 4.79 -23.71
N ASN A 198 -33.81 4.98 -23.99
CA ASN A 198 -34.35 5.17 -25.34
C ASN A 198 -35.35 6.32 -25.36
N SER A 199 -35.54 6.91 -26.54
CA SER A 199 -36.35 8.11 -26.69
C SER A 199 -37.84 7.90 -26.36
N ASP A 200 -38.34 6.69 -26.50
CA ASP A 200 -39.77 6.44 -26.28
C ASP A 200 -40.10 6.33 -24.80
N ASP A 201 -39.25 5.63 -24.03
CA ASP A 201 -39.43 5.54 -22.58
C ASP A 201 -39.19 6.92 -21.92
N LEU A 202 -38.20 7.68 -22.37
CA LEU A 202 -37.89 9.02 -21.85
C LEU A 202 -39.00 10.04 -22.10
N LYS A 203 -39.77 9.93 -23.20
CA LYS A 203 -40.97 10.78 -23.44
C LYS A 203 -42.05 10.53 -22.39
N ASN A 204 -42.08 9.35 -21.80
CA ASN A 204 -43.03 8.97 -20.75
C ASN A 204 -42.48 9.24 -19.35
N ASN A 205 -41.30 9.83 -19.23
CA ASN A 205 -40.50 9.94 -17.99
C ASN A 205 -40.22 8.59 -17.33
N GLU A 206 -39.94 7.57 -18.12
CA GLU A 206 -39.65 6.22 -17.68
C GLU A 206 -38.28 5.79 -18.18
N VAL A 207 -37.64 4.87 -17.44
CA VAL A 207 -36.40 4.20 -17.86
C VAL A 207 -36.54 2.69 -17.64
N LYS A 208 -36.01 1.90 -18.56
CA LYS A 208 -35.98 0.46 -18.41
C LYS A 208 -34.81 0.02 -17.58
N VAL A 209 -35.06 -0.57 -16.42
CA VAL A 209 -34.10 -1.10 -15.49
C VAL A 209 -34.11 -2.62 -15.55
N LYS A 210 -32.98 -3.21 -15.82
CA LYS A 210 -32.80 -4.66 -15.83
C LYS A 210 -31.94 -5.10 -14.63
N ASN A 211 -32.45 -6.02 -13.84
CA ASN A 211 -31.67 -6.71 -12.84
C ASN A 211 -30.82 -7.79 -13.52
N ASN A 212 -29.50 -7.62 -13.50
CA ASN A 212 -28.60 -8.53 -14.21
C ASN A 212 -28.52 -9.93 -13.59
N LYS A 213 -28.87 -10.07 -12.31
CA LYS A 213 -28.88 -11.36 -11.60
C LYS A 213 -30.16 -12.16 -11.89
N THR A 214 -31.34 -11.54 -11.72
CA THR A 214 -32.64 -12.23 -11.94
C THR A 214 -33.06 -12.22 -13.40
N ARG A 215 -32.49 -11.32 -14.21
CA ARG A 215 -32.83 -11.06 -15.62
C ARG A 215 -34.22 -10.40 -15.79
N GLU A 216 -34.85 -10.00 -14.72
CA GLU A 216 -36.12 -9.26 -14.77
C GLU A 216 -35.91 -7.82 -15.24
N GLU A 217 -36.87 -7.30 -15.97
CA GLU A 217 -36.86 -5.94 -16.49
C GLU A 217 -38.09 -5.20 -15.95
N GLU A 218 -37.93 -3.96 -15.56
CA GLU A 218 -38.97 -3.10 -15.01
C GLU A 218 -38.82 -1.70 -15.61
N LEU A 219 -39.98 -1.05 -15.84
CA LEU A 219 -40.06 0.38 -16.17
C LEU A 219 -40.18 1.17 -14.87
N VAL A 220 -39.31 2.12 -14.67
CA VAL A 220 -39.21 2.98 -13.48
C VAL A 220 -39.39 4.43 -13.93
N SER A 221 -40.28 5.19 -13.26
CA SER A 221 -40.52 6.60 -13.48
C SER A 221 -39.59 7.52 -12.67
#